data_2099c9caf842641546e6d64794118870
#
_entry.id   2099c9caf842641546e6d64794118870
#
_cell.length_a   1.000
_cell.length_b   1.000
_cell.length_c   1.000
_cell.angle_alpha   90.00
_cell.angle_beta   90.00
_cell.angle_gamma   90.00
#
_symmetry.space_group_name_H-M   'P 1'
#
loop_
_entity.id
_entity.type
_entity.pdbx_description
1 polymer ?
#
loop_
_entity_poly.entity_id
_entity_poly.type
_entity_poly.pdbx_seq_one_letter_code
_entity_poly.pdbx_strand_id
1 'polypeptide(L)'
;MKRKYLKLMIGLALVATLTLSGCSLPGLSAAADQTIKIGAQSMSESEIIASMLGQLIEHHTDLKTTTIKNLGSNAVQQQALMNGEIDIAATRYTGDALTGTLRMEPEKDPDKALALTQREFKKRYDLKWYDSYGFDNTYAFTVSKELADQYHLETVSDVKKWAPQLKLGVDNYWMKLKGNGYQDFTKTYGMTFGGTYPMQIGLVYDAVKSGKMDIVLAYSTDGRIKSYGLKMLKDDKQFFPPYDCSPVVPEKVLKEHPELEGIIKKMLGKIDTATMQELNYEVDGNLKEPSVVAKEYLEKHRYFES
;
A
#
# COMPACT_ATOMS: atom_id res chain seq x y z
N MET A 1 -40.29 63.69 -8.41
CA MET A 1 -39.99 62.26 -8.68
C MET A 1 -38.54 61.83 -8.29
N LYS A 2 -37.51 62.59 -8.61
CA LYS A 2 -36.10 62.17 -8.36
C LYS A 2 -35.72 61.89 -6.86
N ARG A 3 -36.30 62.58 -5.89
CA ARG A 3 -36.01 62.41 -4.44
C ARG A 3 -36.58 61.12 -3.81
N LYS A 4 -37.67 60.52 -4.39
CA LYS A 4 -38.24 59.27 -3.89
C LYS A 4 -37.42 58.07 -4.33
N TYR A 5 -36.85 58.08 -5.52
CA TYR A 5 -35.98 56.97 -6.00
C TYR A 5 -34.64 56.99 -5.33
N LEU A 6 -34.11 58.16 -4.94
CA LEU A 6 -32.84 58.22 -4.20
C LEU A 6 -32.93 57.59 -2.80
N LYS A 7 -34.08 57.77 -2.10
CA LYS A 7 -34.31 57.12 -0.78
C LYS A 7 -34.55 55.62 -0.89
N LEU A 8 -35.15 55.15 -2.01
CA LEU A 8 -35.38 53.76 -2.30
C LEU A 8 -34.06 53.04 -2.63
N MET A 9 -33.18 53.68 -3.39
CA MET A 9 -31.84 53.14 -3.70
C MET A 9 -30.90 53.07 -2.50
N ILE A 10 -30.97 54.03 -1.57
CA ILE A 10 -30.19 54.03 -0.33
C ILE A 10 -30.72 52.94 0.63
N GLY A 11 -32.03 52.70 0.67
CA GLY A 11 -32.61 51.59 1.45
C GLY A 11 -32.24 50.21 0.92
N LEU A 12 -32.18 50.05 -0.41
CA LEU A 12 -31.75 48.78 -1.04
C LEU A 12 -30.25 48.51 -0.85
N ALA A 13 -29.41 49.54 -0.86
CA ALA A 13 -27.96 49.41 -0.63
C ALA A 13 -27.64 49.04 0.82
N LEU A 14 -28.44 49.47 1.82
CA LEU A 14 -28.24 49.12 3.22
C LEU A 14 -28.69 47.68 3.55
N VAL A 15 -29.66 47.14 2.81
CA VAL A 15 -30.10 45.73 2.97
C VAL A 15 -29.12 44.76 2.32
N ALA A 16 -28.45 45.16 1.21
CA ALA A 16 -27.46 44.33 0.51
C ALA A 16 -26.13 44.18 1.28
N THR A 17 -25.80 45.10 2.21
CA THR A 17 -24.56 45.01 3.02
C THR A 17 -24.72 44.13 4.26
N LEU A 18 -25.94 43.75 4.65
CA LEU A 18 -26.21 42.89 5.81
C LEU A 18 -26.23 41.37 5.47
N THR A 19 -26.18 40.99 4.20
CA THR A 19 -26.21 39.58 3.76
C THR A 19 -24.83 38.98 3.43
N LEU A 20 -23.75 39.76 3.57
CA LEU A 20 -22.37 39.25 3.36
C LEU A 20 -21.61 38.98 4.68
N SER A 21 -22.27 39.05 5.83
CA SER A 21 -21.71 38.43 7.02
C SER A 21 -21.96 36.96 6.90
N GLY A 22 -21.07 36.26 6.20
CA GLY A 22 -20.98 34.81 6.20
C GLY A 22 -20.86 34.36 7.65
N CYS A 23 -21.96 33.90 8.25
CA CYS A 23 -21.92 33.13 9.49
C CYS A 23 -21.07 31.90 9.21
N SER A 24 -19.77 31.96 9.49
CA SER A 24 -19.03 30.77 9.87
C SER A 24 -19.75 30.26 11.13
N LEU A 25 -20.56 29.23 10.99
CA LEU A 25 -21.12 28.50 12.12
C LEU A 25 -19.94 27.98 12.97
N PRO A 26 -19.75 28.47 14.23
CA PRO A 26 -18.73 27.92 15.09
C PRO A 26 -19.15 26.48 15.43
N GLY A 27 -18.48 25.51 14.89
CA GLY A 27 -18.80 24.10 15.06
C GLY A 27 -18.63 23.26 13.79
N LEU A 28 -18.85 23.82 12.59
CA LEU A 28 -18.58 23.10 11.33
C LEU A 28 -17.10 23.18 10.92
N SER A 29 -16.39 24.25 11.26
CA SER A 29 -14.94 24.36 11.02
C SER A 29 -14.13 23.57 12.06
N ALA A 30 -14.57 23.53 13.31
CA ALA A 30 -13.88 22.78 14.37
C ALA A 30 -13.97 21.25 14.17
N ALA A 31 -15.11 20.76 13.62
CA ALA A 31 -15.26 19.32 13.35
C ALA A 31 -14.48 18.88 12.08
N ALA A 32 -14.25 19.78 11.13
CA ALA A 32 -13.43 19.48 9.95
C ALA A 32 -11.93 19.42 10.29
N ASP A 33 -11.47 20.20 11.27
CA ASP A 33 -10.08 20.23 11.74
C ASP A 33 -9.69 18.99 12.59
N GLN A 34 -10.66 18.19 13.03
CA GLN A 34 -10.43 16.98 13.88
C GLN A 34 -10.56 15.66 13.10
N THR A 35 -10.66 15.70 11.79
CA THR A 35 -10.81 14.49 10.97
C THR A 35 -9.49 14.13 10.30
N ILE A 36 -8.90 13.01 10.68
CA ILE A 36 -7.68 12.47 10.07
C ILE A 36 -8.04 11.74 8.77
N LYS A 37 -7.47 12.19 7.66
CA LYS A 37 -7.67 11.62 6.33
C LYS A 37 -6.59 10.56 6.06
N ILE A 38 -6.99 9.31 5.92
CA ILE A 38 -6.09 8.19 5.70
C ILE A 38 -6.18 7.77 4.22
N GLY A 39 -5.08 7.90 3.49
CA GLY A 39 -5.01 7.54 2.08
C GLY A 39 -4.76 6.05 1.86
N ALA A 40 -5.58 5.42 1.01
CA ALA A 40 -5.44 4.05 0.59
C ALA A 40 -5.32 3.93 -0.94
N GLN A 41 -4.46 3.04 -1.42
CA GLN A 41 -4.39 2.65 -2.83
C GLN A 41 -5.56 1.72 -3.19
N SER A 42 -5.74 1.47 -4.51
CA SER A 42 -6.80 0.59 -5.04
C SER A 42 -6.43 -0.89 -4.90
N MET A 43 -6.08 -1.34 -3.69
CA MET A 43 -5.74 -2.74 -3.39
C MET A 43 -6.21 -3.06 -1.97
N SER A 44 -6.68 -4.30 -1.79
CA SER A 44 -7.25 -4.80 -0.54
C SER A 44 -6.34 -4.58 0.66
N GLU A 45 -5.06 -4.87 0.52
CA GLU A 45 -4.01 -4.63 1.50
C GLU A 45 -4.00 -3.19 2.03
N SER A 46 -4.07 -2.21 1.11
CA SER A 46 -4.04 -0.80 1.47
C SER A 46 -5.32 -0.36 2.18
N GLU A 47 -6.48 -0.86 1.74
CA GLU A 47 -7.77 -0.56 2.37
C GLU A 47 -7.90 -1.21 3.75
N ILE A 48 -7.40 -2.43 3.93
CA ILE A 48 -7.36 -3.12 5.23
C ILE A 48 -6.51 -2.32 6.22
N ILE A 49 -5.27 -1.97 5.84
CA ILE A 49 -4.36 -1.22 6.70
C ILE A 49 -4.92 0.18 7.03
N ALA A 50 -5.47 0.89 6.05
CA ALA A 50 -6.11 2.18 6.29
C ALA A 50 -7.27 2.06 7.29
N SER A 51 -8.06 0.98 7.18
CA SER A 51 -9.17 0.70 8.07
C SER A 51 -8.70 0.35 9.48
N MET A 52 -7.61 -0.42 9.62
CA MET A 52 -6.99 -0.70 10.92
C MET A 52 -6.53 0.58 11.61
N LEU A 53 -5.79 1.43 10.89
CA LEU A 53 -5.34 2.72 11.42
C LEU A 53 -6.52 3.60 11.86
N GLY A 54 -7.55 3.71 11.02
CA GLY A 54 -8.75 4.49 11.33
C GLY A 54 -9.45 4.01 12.59
N GLN A 55 -9.71 2.71 12.71
CA GLN A 55 -10.36 2.12 13.88
C GLN A 55 -9.53 2.29 15.16
N LEU A 56 -8.20 2.17 15.08
CA LEU A 56 -7.32 2.39 16.23
C LEU A 56 -7.30 3.85 16.65
N ILE A 57 -7.26 4.79 15.71
CA ILE A 57 -7.30 6.23 16.02
C ILE A 57 -8.62 6.58 16.69
N GLU A 58 -9.76 6.17 16.14
CA GLU A 58 -11.07 6.45 16.71
C GLU A 58 -11.32 5.76 18.05
N HIS A 59 -10.67 4.61 18.29
CA HIS A 59 -10.79 3.91 19.57
C HIS A 59 -9.96 4.56 20.70
N HIS A 60 -8.75 5.01 20.38
CA HIS A 60 -7.81 5.52 21.39
C HIS A 60 -7.79 7.04 21.53
N THR A 61 -8.58 7.77 20.72
CA THR A 61 -8.66 9.24 20.74
C THR A 61 -10.09 9.71 20.46
N ASP A 62 -10.33 11.01 20.61
CA ASP A 62 -11.59 11.66 20.20
C ASP A 62 -11.60 12.08 18.72
N LEU A 63 -10.51 11.81 17.98
CA LEU A 63 -10.39 12.14 16.56
C LEU A 63 -11.34 11.28 15.73
N LYS A 64 -11.84 11.86 14.64
CA LYS A 64 -12.57 11.13 13.60
C LYS A 64 -11.63 10.79 12.47
N THR A 65 -11.95 9.73 11.71
CA THR A 65 -11.16 9.35 10.56
C THR A 65 -12.01 9.26 9.28
N THR A 66 -11.39 9.45 8.15
CA THR A 66 -11.98 9.15 6.85
C THR A 66 -10.92 8.52 5.94
N THR A 67 -11.31 7.49 5.20
CA THR A 67 -10.42 6.83 4.24
C THR A 67 -10.63 7.42 2.85
N ILE A 68 -9.57 7.99 2.30
CA ILE A 68 -9.52 8.45 0.91
C ILE A 68 -9.02 7.27 0.06
N LYS A 69 -9.96 6.62 -0.61
CA LYS A 69 -9.70 5.40 -1.41
C LYS A 69 -9.24 5.74 -2.83
N ASN A 70 -8.78 4.71 -3.53
CA ASN A 70 -8.45 4.76 -4.96
C ASN A 70 -7.33 5.75 -5.33
N LEU A 71 -6.37 5.97 -4.44
CA LEU A 71 -5.16 6.69 -4.78
C LEU A 71 -4.28 5.79 -5.67
N GLY A 72 -4.50 5.87 -6.98
CA GLY A 72 -4.11 4.88 -7.98
C GLY A 72 -2.60 4.64 -8.17
N SER A 73 -1.71 5.38 -7.48
CA SER A 73 -0.25 5.16 -7.55
C SER A 73 0.48 5.83 -6.39
N ASN A 74 1.73 5.41 -6.17
CA ASN A 74 2.63 6.05 -5.20
C ASN A 74 2.87 7.54 -5.48
N ALA A 75 2.88 7.95 -6.75
CA ALA A 75 3.00 9.36 -7.13
C ALA A 75 1.77 10.18 -6.73
N VAL A 76 0.58 9.63 -6.91
CA VAL A 76 -0.69 10.25 -6.48
C VAL A 76 -0.74 10.38 -4.95
N GLN A 77 -0.38 9.32 -4.22
CA GLN A 77 -0.29 9.38 -2.76
C GLN A 77 0.72 10.42 -2.28
N GLN A 78 1.90 10.48 -2.92
CA GLN A 78 2.91 11.48 -2.59
C GLN A 78 2.36 12.91 -2.76
N GLN A 79 1.69 13.16 -3.87
CA GLN A 79 1.08 14.47 -4.14
C GLN A 79 -0.01 14.80 -3.13
N ALA A 80 -0.85 13.83 -2.78
CA ALA A 80 -1.93 13.99 -1.80
C ALA A 80 -1.39 14.33 -0.39
N LEU A 81 -0.28 13.68 0.05
CA LEU A 81 0.42 14.04 1.29
C LEU A 81 0.96 15.47 1.24
N MET A 82 1.63 15.84 0.15
CA MET A 82 2.24 17.16 0.01
C MET A 82 1.20 18.29 -0.07
N ASN A 83 0.02 18.01 -0.61
CA ASN A 83 -1.08 18.98 -0.71
C ASN A 83 -1.96 19.03 0.56
N GLY A 84 -1.79 18.12 1.53
CA GLY A 84 -2.69 18.00 2.70
C GLY A 84 -4.07 17.44 2.35
N GLU A 85 -4.18 16.71 1.24
CA GLU A 85 -5.40 16.01 0.84
C GLU A 85 -5.58 14.73 1.67
N ILE A 86 -4.46 14.15 2.15
CA ILE A 86 -4.40 13.08 3.13
C ILE A 86 -3.39 13.43 4.23
N ASP A 87 -3.64 12.96 5.44
CA ASP A 87 -2.79 13.16 6.62
C ASP A 87 -1.90 11.94 6.88
N ILE A 88 -2.33 10.75 6.48
CA ILE A 88 -1.58 9.50 6.59
C ILE A 88 -1.67 8.76 5.26
N ALA A 89 -0.55 8.36 4.67
CA ALA A 89 -0.54 7.31 3.65
C ALA A 89 -0.44 5.96 4.36
N ALA A 90 -1.49 5.14 4.27
CA ALA A 90 -1.57 3.88 4.99
C ALA A 90 -0.49 2.88 4.56
N THR A 91 -0.19 2.82 3.28
CA THR A 91 0.79 1.89 2.72
C THR A 91 1.71 2.61 1.73
N ARG A 92 3.00 2.54 1.98
CA ARG A 92 4.06 2.95 1.08
C ARG A 92 5.16 1.89 1.10
N TYR A 93 5.78 1.65 -0.04
CA TYR A 93 6.75 0.56 -0.22
C TYR A 93 8.14 1.12 -0.51
N THR A 94 9.17 0.58 0.17
CA THR A 94 10.56 1.07 0.09
C THR A 94 11.11 1.07 -1.34
N GLY A 95 10.92 -0.01 -2.09
CA GLY A 95 11.42 -0.12 -3.47
C GLY A 95 10.83 0.93 -4.41
N ASP A 96 9.50 1.16 -4.34
CA ASP A 96 8.85 2.20 -5.12
C ASP A 96 9.23 3.61 -4.67
N ALA A 97 9.44 3.79 -3.38
CA ALA A 97 9.87 5.09 -2.85
C ALA A 97 11.26 5.47 -3.37
N LEU A 98 12.20 4.54 -3.31
CA LEU A 98 13.57 4.78 -3.77
C LEU A 98 13.63 5.05 -5.27
N THR A 99 13.05 4.18 -6.08
CA THR A 99 13.18 4.26 -7.54
C THR A 99 12.19 5.26 -8.18
N GLY A 100 10.94 5.24 -7.73
CA GLY A 100 9.87 6.07 -8.31
C GLY A 100 9.85 7.50 -7.77
N THR A 101 9.81 7.68 -6.45
CA THR A 101 9.64 9.00 -5.83
C THR A 101 10.99 9.72 -5.69
N LEU A 102 12.00 9.05 -5.14
CA LEU A 102 13.32 9.65 -4.89
C LEU A 102 14.23 9.63 -6.11
N ARG A 103 13.91 8.82 -7.13
CA ARG A 103 14.69 8.60 -8.36
C ARG A 103 16.15 8.23 -8.05
N MET A 104 16.31 7.31 -7.11
CA MET A 104 17.59 6.74 -6.69
C MET A 104 17.75 5.34 -7.27
N GLU A 105 18.97 4.82 -7.25
CA GLU A 105 19.23 3.42 -7.58
C GLU A 105 18.55 2.50 -6.55
N PRO A 106 18.07 1.31 -6.96
CA PRO A 106 17.47 0.36 -6.05
C PRO A 106 18.49 -0.15 -5.02
N GLU A 107 18.12 -0.14 -3.75
CA GLU A 107 18.87 -0.80 -2.68
C GLU A 107 18.26 -2.18 -2.43
N LYS A 108 19.09 -3.22 -2.37
CA LYS A 108 18.64 -4.61 -2.25
C LYS A 108 18.67 -5.15 -0.82
N ASP A 109 19.40 -4.50 0.06
CA ASP A 109 19.42 -4.80 1.48
C ASP A 109 18.21 -4.11 2.14
N PRO A 110 17.27 -4.86 2.75
CA PRO A 110 16.03 -4.28 3.31
C PRO A 110 16.29 -3.22 4.37
N ASP A 111 17.23 -3.44 5.28
CA ASP A 111 17.52 -2.51 6.37
C ASP A 111 18.11 -1.19 5.82
N LYS A 112 18.99 -1.30 4.83
CA LYS A 112 19.55 -0.11 4.17
C LYS A 112 18.52 0.62 3.32
N ALA A 113 17.66 -0.12 2.61
CA ALA A 113 16.57 0.46 1.83
C ALA A 113 15.61 1.27 2.72
N LEU A 114 15.22 0.70 3.86
CA LEU A 114 14.35 1.37 4.83
C LEU A 114 15.05 2.62 5.42
N ALA A 115 16.26 2.48 5.93
CA ALA A 115 17.00 3.60 6.53
C ALA A 115 17.25 4.73 5.51
N LEU A 116 17.57 4.39 4.26
CA LEU A 116 17.75 5.35 3.17
C LEU A 116 16.44 6.09 2.85
N THR A 117 15.34 5.34 2.76
CA THR A 117 14.02 5.90 2.49
C THR A 117 13.59 6.86 3.60
N GLN A 118 13.70 6.45 4.86
CA GLN A 118 13.38 7.28 6.03
C GLN A 118 14.15 8.60 6.02
N ARG A 119 15.46 8.52 5.82
CA ARG A 119 16.34 9.70 5.77
C ARG A 119 15.95 10.66 4.65
N GLU A 120 15.80 10.15 3.44
CA GLU A 120 15.55 10.99 2.27
C GLU A 120 14.14 11.59 2.26
N PHE A 121 13.11 10.86 2.74
CA PHE A 121 11.76 11.39 2.88
C PHE A 121 11.68 12.49 3.93
N LYS A 122 12.34 12.32 5.07
CA LYS A 122 12.47 13.38 6.08
C LYS A 122 13.15 14.60 5.52
N LYS A 123 14.30 14.41 4.83
CA LYS A 123 15.13 15.50 4.31
C LYS A 123 14.45 16.30 3.20
N ARG A 124 13.80 15.60 2.23
CA ARG A 124 13.29 16.25 1.01
C ARG A 124 11.86 16.75 1.14
N TYR A 125 11.04 16.09 1.99
CA TYR A 125 9.61 16.31 2.02
C TYR A 125 9.04 16.63 3.41
N ASP A 126 9.88 16.57 4.47
CA ASP A 126 9.45 16.67 5.89
C ASP A 126 8.34 15.65 6.24
N LEU A 127 8.47 14.45 5.66
CA LEU A 127 7.61 13.30 5.90
C LEU A 127 8.31 12.28 6.79
N LYS A 128 7.63 11.80 7.82
CA LYS A 128 8.07 10.68 8.63
C LYS A 128 7.65 9.38 7.97
N TRP A 129 8.63 8.62 7.53
CA TRP A 129 8.47 7.24 7.10
C TRP A 129 8.74 6.33 8.29
N TYR A 130 7.77 5.56 8.72
CA TYR A 130 7.90 4.65 9.86
C TYR A 130 8.60 3.35 9.48
N ASP A 131 8.90 2.52 10.49
CA ASP A 131 9.32 1.15 10.27
C ASP A 131 8.19 0.35 9.60
N SER A 132 8.54 -0.82 9.04
CA SER A 132 7.58 -1.67 8.36
C SER A 132 6.53 -2.24 9.32
N TYR A 133 5.33 -2.48 8.79
CA TYR A 133 4.31 -3.29 9.48
C TYR A 133 4.79 -4.73 9.74
N GLY A 134 5.79 -5.21 8.98
CA GLY A 134 6.38 -6.54 9.08
C GLY A 134 6.19 -7.41 7.83
N PHE A 135 5.54 -6.89 6.78
CA PHE A 135 5.40 -7.58 5.50
C PHE A 135 6.09 -6.85 4.36
N ASP A 136 6.47 -7.61 3.37
CA ASP A 136 7.11 -7.20 2.12
C ASP A 136 6.22 -7.65 0.95
N ASN A 137 5.74 -6.70 0.14
CA ASN A 137 4.93 -6.98 -1.05
C ASN A 137 5.78 -6.90 -2.31
N THR A 138 6.62 -7.91 -2.50
CA THR A 138 7.53 -8.02 -3.65
C THR A 138 7.05 -9.05 -4.67
N TYR A 139 7.76 -9.15 -5.79
CA TYR A 139 7.61 -10.26 -6.72
C TYR A 139 8.13 -11.56 -6.13
N ALA A 140 7.38 -12.65 -6.31
CA ALA A 140 7.74 -13.98 -5.84
C ALA A 140 7.51 -15.05 -6.91
N PHE A 141 8.56 -15.78 -7.27
CA PHE A 141 8.39 -17.00 -8.08
C PHE A 141 7.63 -18.05 -7.29
N THR A 142 6.52 -18.51 -7.85
CA THR A 142 5.56 -19.35 -7.14
C THR A 142 5.19 -20.56 -7.98
N VAL A 143 5.15 -21.72 -7.35
CA VAL A 143 4.83 -23.02 -7.97
C VAL A 143 3.75 -23.73 -7.19
N SER A 144 3.14 -24.78 -7.76
CA SER A 144 2.34 -25.70 -6.95
C SER A 144 3.22 -26.44 -5.94
N LYS A 145 2.63 -26.84 -4.82
CA LYS A 145 3.37 -27.64 -3.81
C LYS A 145 3.83 -28.97 -4.39
N GLU A 146 3.02 -29.61 -5.20
CA GLU A 146 3.34 -30.87 -5.88
C GLU A 146 4.59 -30.74 -6.76
N LEU A 147 4.69 -29.65 -7.55
CA LEU A 147 5.87 -29.41 -8.39
C LEU A 147 7.11 -29.13 -7.52
N ALA A 148 6.93 -28.34 -6.46
CA ALA A 148 8.02 -28.05 -5.53
C ALA A 148 8.57 -29.33 -4.87
N ASP A 149 7.68 -30.21 -4.42
CA ASP A 149 8.05 -31.49 -3.78
C ASP A 149 8.71 -32.44 -4.80
N GLN A 150 8.16 -32.52 -6.03
CA GLN A 150 8.67 -33.39 -7.10
C GLN A 150 10.10 -33.04 -7.51
N TYR A 151 10.42 -31.76 -7.61
CA TYR A 151 11.72 -31.27 -8.06
C TYR A 151 12.61 -30.73 -6.94
N HIS A 152 12.17 -30.83 -5.69
CA HIS A 152 12.86 -30.31 -4.49
C HIS A 152 13.20 -28.82 -4.60
N LEU A 153 12.20 -28.00 -5.00
CA LEU A 153 12.38 -26.57 -5.22
C LEU A 153 12.18 -25.80 -3.90
N GLU A 154 13.22 -25.13 -3.42
CA GLU A 154 13.19 -24.23 -2.27
C GLU A 154 13.54 -22.79 -2.69
N THR A 155 14.45 -22.66 -3.63
CA THR A 155 14.97 -21.37 -4.12
C THR A 155 14.71 -21.20 -5.60
N VAL A 156 14.80 -19.95 -6.07
CA VAL A 156 14.71 -19.66 -7.50
C VAL A 156 15.87 -20.33 -8.28
N SER A 157 17.05 -20.44 -7.68
CA SER A 157 18.18 -21.14 -8.30
C SER A 157 17.92 -22.63 -8.54
N ASP A 158 17.12 -23.30 -7.72
CA ASP A 158 16.79 -24.72 -7.89
C ASP A 158 16.00 -24.98 -9.18
N VAL A 159 15.27 -23.98 -9.66
CA VAL A 159 14.51 -24.07 -10.91
C VAL A 159 15.42 -24.19 -12.14
N LYS A 160 16.66 -23.73 -12.06
CA LYS A 160 17.56 -23.60 -13.23
C LYS A 160 17.68 -24.89 -14.06
N LYS A 161 17.80 -26.03 -13.40
CA LYS A 161 17.92 -27.35 -14.08
C LYS A 161 16.67 -27.69 -14.89
N TRP A 162 15.50 -27.27 -14.43
CA TRP A 162 14.19 -27.64 -14.95
C TRP A 162 13.60 -26.57 -15.86
N ALA A 163 14.06 -25.32 -15.74
CA ALA A 163 13.53 -24.15 -16.44
C ALA A 163 13.30 -24.37 -17.96
N PRO A 164 14.19 -25.04 -18.73
CA PRO A 164 13.96 -25.27 -20.16
C PRO A 164 12.73 -26.13 -20.48
N GLN A 165 12.17 -26.84 -19.50
CA GLN A 165 10.98 -27.68 -19.64
C GLN A 165 9.72 -27.03 -19.06
N LEU A 166 9.88 -25.96 -18.25
CA LEU A 166 8.80 -25.31 -17.52
C LEU A 166 8.22 -24.10 -18.27
N LYS A 167 6.91 -23.91 -18.12
CA LYS A 167 6.15 -22.77 -18.61
C LYS A 167 6.06 -21.73 -17.49
N LEU A 168 6.57 -20.53 -17.76
CA LEU A 168 6.52 -19.40 -16.84
C LEU A 168 5.37 -18.44 -17.21
N GLY A 169 4.45 -18.21 -16.28
CA GLY A 169 3.44 -17.15 -16.36
C GLY A 169 3.91 -15.89 -15.63
N VAL A 170 3.80 -14.73 -16.26
CA VAL A 170 4.25 -13.44 -15.69
C VAL A 170 3.29 -12.32 -16.04
N ASP A 171 3.35 -11.20 -15.31
CA ASP A 171 2.65 -10.00 -15.74
C ASP A 171 3.33 -9.31 -16.94
N ASN A 172 2.53 -8.59 -17.72
CA ASN A 172 3.00 -7.91 -18.93
C ASN A 172 4.00 -6.79 -18.64
N TYR A 173 3.92 -6.18 -17.46
CA TYR A 173 4.78 -5.05 -17.06
C TYR A 173 6.19 -5.55 -16.76
N TRP A 174 6.32 -6.62 -15.96
CA TRP A 174 7.61 -7.19 -15.58
C TRP A 174 8.46 -7.64 -16.78
N MET A 175 7.81 -8.14 -17.84
CA MET A 175 8.51 -8.54 -19.06
C MET A 175 9.34 -7.39 -19.68
N LYS A 176 8.93 -6.16 -19.49
CA LYS A 176 9.52 -4.95 -20.10
C LYS A 176 10.32 -4.10 -19.11
N LEU A 177 10.28 -4.45 -17.83
CA LEU A 177 10.94 -3.67 -16.78
C LEU A 177 12.46 -3.73 -16.94
N LYS A 178 13.12 -2.59 -16.78
CA LYS A 178 14.59 -2.49 -16.83
C LYS A 178 15.18 -2.60 -15.42
N GLY A 179 16.29 -3.30 -15.29
CA GLY A 179 17.04 -3.47 -14.05
C GLY A 179 16.61 -4.67 -13.21
N ASN A 180 15.30 -4.96 -13.14
CA ASN A 180 14.73 -6.10 -12.39
C ASN A 180 13.62 -6.83 -13.12
N GLY A 181 13.55 -6.71 -14.45
CA GLY A 181 12.63 -7.44 -15.32
C GLY A 181 13.19 -8.74 -15.86
N TYR A 182 12.45 -9.35 -16.80
CA TYR A 182 12.76 -10.68 -17.34
C TYR A 182 14.17 -10.80 -17.93
N GLN A 183 14.62 -9.81 -18.71
CA GLN A 183 15.96 -9.85 -19.32
C GLN A 183 17.08 -9.83 -18.27
N ASP A 184 16.93 -9.03 -17.23
CA ASP A 184 17.92 -8.93 -16.17
C ASP A 184 17.86 -10.17 -15.26
N PHE A 185 16.66 -10.71 -15.03
CA PHE A 185 16.46 -12.00 -14.36
C PHE A 185 17.21 -13.14 -15.07
N THR A 186 17.03 -13.28 -16.40
CA THR A 186 17.70 -14.34 -17.17
C THR A 186 19.22 -14.25 -17.09
N LYS A 187 19.78 -13.03 -17.04
CA LYS A 187 21.23 -12.82 -16.84
C LYS A 187 21.67 -13.20 -15.43
N THR A 188 20.92 -12.74 -14.42
CA THR A 188 21.30 -12.92 -13.00
C THR A 188 21.23 -14.41 -12.60
N TYR A 189 20.16 -15.09 -12.97
CA TYR A 189 19.97 -16.50 -12.64
C TYR A 189 20.61 -17.44 -13.67
N GLY A 190 20.93 -16.93 -14.86
CA GLY A 190 21.53 -17.72 -15.93
C GLY A 190 20.61 -18.84 -16.39
N MET A 191 19.30 -18.55 -16.49
CA MET A 191 18.29 -19.51 -16.93
C MET A 191 17.27 -18.88 -17.86
N THR A 192 16.69 -19.68 -18.74
CA THR A 192 15.53 -19.35 -19.59
C THR A 192 14.50 -20.45 -19.47
N PHE A 193 13.23 -20.09 -19.54
CA PHE A 193 12.14 -21.05 -19.50
C PHE A 193 11.79 -21.62 -20.86
N GLY A 194 11.20 -22.81 -20.90
CA GLY A 194 10.72 -23.44 -22.15
C GLY A 194 9.64 -22.64 -22.84
N GLY A 195 8.88 -21.84 -22.10
CA GLY A 195 7.96 -20.84 -22.59
C GLY A 195 7.70 -19.78 -21.52
N THR A 196 7.56 -18.51 -21.95
CA THR A 196 7.20 -17.39 -21.07
C THR A 196 5.92 -16.77 -21.59
N TYR A 197 4.90 -16.68 -20.73
CA TYR A 197 3.54 -16.31 -21.11
C TYR A 197 3.10 -15.07 -20.34
N PRO A 198 3.19 -13.87 -20.96
CA PRO A 198 2.70 -12.64 -20.36
C PRO A 198 1.17 -12.64 -20.25
N MET A 199 0.65 -12.25 -19.09
CA MET A 199 -0.78 -12.16 -18.84
C MET A 199 -1.09 -11.06 -17.79
N GLN A 200 -2.34 -10.83 -17.49
CA GLN A 200 -2.69 -9.96 -16.36
C GLN A 200 -2.30 -10.65 -15.04
N ILE A 201 -1.75 -9.88 -14.10
CA ILE A 201 -1.25 -10.42 -12.82
C ILE A 201 -2.30 -11.26 -12.08
N GLY A 202 -3.57 -10.87 -12.11
CA GLY A 202 -4.64 -11.65 -11.47
C GLY A 202 -4.86 -13.05 -12.05
N LEU A 203 -4.41 -13.31 -13.29
CA LEU A 203 -4.60 -14.60 -13.96
C LEU A 203 -3.48 -15.61 -13.69
N VAL A 204 -2.32 -15.16 -13.19
CA VAL A 204 -1.16 -16.05 -12.97
C VAL A 204 -1.48 -17.13 -11.93
N TYR A 205 -2.25 -16.80 -10.90
CA TYR A 205 -2.60 -17.72 -9.80
C TYR A 205 -3.49 -18.87 -10.29
N ASP A 206 -4.51 -18.57 -11.05
CA ASP A 206 -5.39 -19.60 -11.63
C ASP A 206 -4.66 -20.43 -12.68
N ALA A 207 -3.71 -19.84 -13.40
CA ALA A 207 -2.91 -20.53 -14.39
C ALA A 207 -1.98 -21.57 -13.75
N VAL A 208 -1.32 -21.26 -12.63
CA VAL A 208 -0.48 -22.24 -11.89
C VAL A 208 -1.32 -23.26 -11.16
N LYS A 209 -2.43 -22.86 -10.52
CA LYS A 209 -3.36 -23.79 -9.84
C LYS A 209 -3.93 -24.81 -10.80
N SER A 210 -4.29 -24.41 -12.01
CA SER A 210 -4.87 -25.32 -13.03
C SER A 210 -3.84 -26.12 -13.83
N GLY A 211 -2.54 -25.98 -13.55
CA GLY A 211 -1.46 -26.64 -14.29
C GLY A 211 -1.23 -26.12 -15.71
N LYS A 212 -1.84 -24.99 -16.10
CA LYS A 212 -1.57 -24.33 -17.38
C LYS A 212 -0.18 -23.71 -17.44
N MET A 213 0.28 -23.22 -16.28
CA MET A 213 1.65 -22.77 -16.03
C MET A 213 2.25 -23.62 -14.93
N ASP A 214 3.55 -23.90 -15.06
CA ASP A 214 4.29 -24.70 -14.07
C ASP A 214 4.83 -23.82 -12.95
N ILE A 215 5.23 -22.61 -13.30
CA ILE A 215 5.75 -21.57 -12.40
C ILE A 215 5.19 -20.21 -12.81
N VAL A 216 4.94 -19.36 -11.84
CA VAL A 216 4.46 -17.99 -12.10
C VAL A 216 5.23 -16.98 -11.28
N LEU A 217 5.27 -15.74 -11.77
CA LEU A 217 5.70 -14.60 -10.98
C LEU A 217 4.46 -13.95 -10.36
N ALA A 218 4.34 -14.06 -9.05
CA ALA A 218 3.23 -13.59 -8.24
C ALA A 218 3.64 -12.37 -7.39
N TYR A 219 2.70 -11.77 -6.66
CA TYR A 219 2.99 -10.88 -5.55
C TYR A 219 2.96 -11.65 -4.23
N SER A 220 3.96 -11.42 -3.38
CA SER A 220 4.18 -12.21 -2.16
C SER A 220 3.05 -12.12 -1.13
N THR A 221 2.26 -11.05 -1.12
CA THR A 221 1.13 -10.86 -0.19
C THR A 221 -0.21 -11.33 -0.72
N ASP A 222 -0.28 -11.87 -1.96
CA ASP A 222 -1.56 -12.32 -2.54
C ASP A 222 -2.11 -13.54 -1.82
N GLY A 223 -3.35 -13.43 -1.33
CA GLY A 223 -4.00 -14.47 -0.54
C GLY A 223 -4.22 -15.80 -1.27
N ARG A 224 -4.23 -15.79 -2.61
CA ARG A 224 -4.36 -17.01 -3.42
C ARG A 224 -3.14 -17.92 -3.31
N ILE A 225 -1.97 -17.39 -2.93
CA ILE A 225 -0.79 -18.24 -2.65
C ILE A 225 -1.14 -19.24 -1.56
N LYS A 226 -1.67 -18.77 -0.44
CA LYS A 226 -2.07 -19.62 0.68
C LYS A 226 -3.29 -20.49 0.35
N SER A 227 -4.36 -19.88 -0.17
CA SER A 227 -5.62 -20.57 -0.41
C SER A 227 -5.54 -21.65 -1.50
N TYR A 228 -4.62 -21.51 -2.46
CA TYR A 228 -4.36 -22.50 -3.50
C TYR A 228 -3.28 -23.51 -3.13
N GLY A 229 -2.68 -23.40 -1.94
CA GLY A 229 -1.60 -24.27 -1.49
C GLY A 229 -0.32 -24.12 -2.33
N LEU A 230 -0.07 -22.90 -2.82
CA LEU A 230 1.12 -22.62 -3.63
C LEU A 230 2.34 -22.41 -2.74
N LYS A 231 3.52 -22.62 -3.29
CA LYS A 231 4.80 -22.41 -2.63
C LYS A 231 5.56 -21.28 -3.30
N MET A 232 5.92 -20.25 -2.54
CA MET A 232 6.86 -19.22 -2.96
C MET A 232 8.29 -19.78 -2.87
N LEU A 233 9.10 -19.53 -3.88
CA LEU A 233 10.52 -19.86 -3.90
C LEU A 233 11.33 -18.68 -3.38
N LYS A 234 12.32 -18.95 -2.55
CA LYS A 234 13.22 -17.93 -2.01
C LYS A 234 14.05 -17.32 -3.15
N ASP A 235 14.07 -16.00 -3.25
CA ASP A 235 14.99 -15.25 -4.12
C ASP A 235 16.40 -15.26 -3.52
N ASP A 236 17.13 -16.34 -3.74
CA ASP A 236 18.44 -16.60 -3.12
C ASP A 236 19.57 -15.69 -3.66
N LYS A 237 19.32 -14.98 -4.77
CA LYS A 237 20.23 -13.98 -5.33
C LYS A 237 19.84 -12.54 -5.06
N GLN A 238 18.76 -12.32 -4.28
CA GLN A 238 18.25 -10.99 -3.99
C GLN A 238 18.08 -10.17 -5.29
N PHE A 239 17.42 -10.77 -6.28
CA PHE A 239 17.21 -10.14 -7.57
C PHE A 239 16.21 -8.99 -7.46
N PHE A 240 15.10 -9.22 -6.75
CA PHE A 240 14.10 -8.20 -6.50
C PHE A 240 14.54 -7.27 -5.36
N PRO A 241 14.31 -5.95 -5.49
CA PRO A 241 14.49 -5.06 -4.35
C PRO A 241 13.41 -5.32 -3.29
N PRO A 242 13.65 -4.95 -2.03
CA PRO A 242 12.64 -5.07 -0.98
C PRO A 242 11.52 -4.06 -1.19
N TYR A 243 10.30 -4.47 -0.88
CA TYR A 243 9.09 -3.66 -0.88
C TYR A 243 8.42 -3.68 0.49
N ASP A 244 9.21 -3.46 1.55
CA ASP A 244 8.69 -3.33 2.91
C ASP A 244 7.64 -2.25 2.99
N CYS A 245 6.49 -2.59 3.57
CA CYS A 245 5.33 -1.72 3.66
C CYS A 245 5.32 -0.94 4.97
N SER A 246 5.21 0.38 4.86
CA SER A 246 5.24 1.31 6.00
C SER A 246 4.16 2.39 5.88
N PRO A 247 3.66 2.93 7.01
CA PRO A 247 2.90 4.18 7.01
C PRO A 247 3.81 5.38 6.82
N VAL A 248 3.28 6.44 6.21
CA VAL A 248 3.99 7.71 6.03
C VAL A 248 3.10 8.86 6.43
N VAL A 249 3.64 9.78 7.26
CA VAL A 249 2.89 10.90 7.85
C VAL A 249 3.71 12.19 7.75
N PRO A 250 3.11 13.33 7.36
CA PRO A 250 3.77 14.62 7.44
C PRO A 250 4.12 14.99 8.88
N GLU A 251 5.31 15.52 9.10
CA GLU A 251 5.74 15.97 10.43
C GLU A 251 4.82 17.05 11.02
N LYS A 252 4.20 17.84 10.16
CA LYS A 252 3.20 18.83 10.58
C LYS A 252 2.02 18.15 11.27
N VAL A 253 1.49 17.05 10.69
CA VAL A 253 0.37 16.30 11.25
C VAL A 253 0.73 15.71 12.62
N LEU A 254 1.95 15.17 12.77
CA LEU A 254 2.41 14.63 14.05
C LEU A 254 2.63 15.70 15.13
N LYS A 255 2.91 16.95 14.74
CA LYS A 255 2.98 18.07 15.68
C LYS A 255 1.61 18.55 16.12
N GLU A 256 0.63 18.51 15.20
CA GLU A 256 -0.76 18.88 15.48
C GLU A 256 -1.51 17.78 16.26
N HIS A 257 -1.15 16.50 16.01
CA HIS A 257 -1.75 15.30 16.59
C HIS A 257 -0.68 14.33 17.11
N PRO A 258 0.03 14.64 18.20
CA PRO A 258 1.14 13.83 18.71
C PRO A 258 0.70 12.43 19.19
N GLU A 259 -0.57 12.24 19.54
CA GLU A 259 -1.16 10.96 19.92
C GLU A 259 -1.12 9.90 18.80
N LEU A 260 -1.11 10.32 17.54
CA LEU A 260 -1.06 9.42 16.38
C LEU A 260 0.21 8.56 16.36
N GLU A 261 1.33 9.12 16.85
CA GLU A 261 2.60 8.40 16.83
C GLU A 261 2.55 7.10 17.65
N GLY A 262 1.96 7.15 18.84
CA GLY A 262 1.80 5.98 19.71
C GLY A 262 0.90 4.92 19.09
N ILE A 263 -0.18 5.36 18.42
CA ILE A 263 -1.14 4.47 17.77
C ILE A 263 -0.52 3.76 16.56
N ILE A 264 0.16 4.52 15.70
CA ILE A 264 0.84 3.94 14.51
C ILE A 264 1.88 2.90 14.93
N LYS A 265 2.68 3.21 15.96
CA LYS A 265 3.71 2.29 16.48
C LYS A 265 3.16 0.96 16.98
N LYS A 266 1.89 0.89 17.42
CA LYS A 266 1.26 -0.38 17.85
C LYS A 266 1.20 -1.42 16.72
N MET A 267 1.15 -0.99 15.45
CA MET A 267 1.04 -1.87 14.28
C MET A 267 2.40 -2.28 13.68
N LEU A 268 3.49 -1.58 14.00
CA LEU A 268 4.80 -1.83 13.38
C LEU A 268 5.38 -3.19 13.79
N GLY A 269 5.84 -3.96 12.80
CA GLY A 269 6.39 -5.30 12.99
C GLY A 269 5.37 -6.36 13.44
N LYS A 270 4.07 -6.12 13.28
CA LYS A 270 3.01 -6.99 13.80
C LYS A 270 2.27 -7.83 12.75
N ILE A 271 2.43 -7.48 11.49
CA ILE A 271 1.71 -8.12 10.39
C ILE A 271 2.77 -8.67 9.43
N ASP A 272 3.05 -9.95 9.50
CA ASP A 272 3.97 -10.59 8.56
C ASP A 272 3.30 -10.89 7.21
N THR A 273 4.09 -11.28 6.21
CA THR A 273 3.60 -11.56 4.86
C THR A 273 2.54 -12.67 4.84
N ALA A 274 2.66 -13.69 5.68
CA ALA A 274 1.68 -14.77 5.75
C ALA A 274 0.34 -14.29 6.33
N THR A 275 0.40 -13.46 7.36
CA THR A 275 -0.79 -12.78 7.92
C THR A 275 -1.44 -11.88 6.88
N MET A 276 -0.65 -11.10 6.13
CA MET A 276 -1.20 -10.23 5.09
C MET A 276 -1.86 -11.03 3.95
N GLN A 277 -1.33 -12.19 3.58
CA GLN A 277 -1.98 -13.11 2.65
C GLN A 277 -3.36 -13.58 3.14
N GLU A 278 -3.49 -13.90 4.45
CA GLU A 278 -4.78 -14.27 5.04
C GLU A 278 -5.79 -13.12 4.95
N LEU A 279 -5.37 -11.93 5.35
CA LEU A 279 -6.23 -10.74 5.35
C LEU A 279 -6.67 -10.36 3.92
N ASN A 280 -5.75 -10.39 2.95
CA ASN A 280 -6.08 -10.14 1.55
C ASN A 280 -7.05 -11.19 1.02
N TYR A 281 -6.90 -12.46 1.38
CA TYR A 281 -7.82 -13.51 0.95
C TYR A 281 -9.23 -13.36 1.52
N GLU A 282 -9.36 -12.88 2.76
CA GLU A 282 -10.68 -12.58 3.32
C GLU A 282 -11.44 -11.53 2.50
N VAL A 283 -10.73 -10.56 1.93
CA VAL A 283 -11.33 -9.54 1.04
C VAL A 283 -11.52 -10.09 -0.38
N ASP A 284 -10.44 -10.57 -1.01
CA ASP A 284 -10.43 -10.89 -2.45
C ASP A 284 -11.10 -12.24 -2.76
N GLY A 285 -10.96 -13.21 -1.85
CA GLY A 285 -11.49 -14.56 -2.00
C GLY A 285 -12.85 -14.76 -1.34
N ASN A 286 -13.02 -14.26 -0.11
CA ASN A 286 -14.23 -14.42 0.69
C ASN A 286 -15.19 -13.23 0.59
N LEU A 287 -14.81 -12.19 -0.18
CA LEU A 287 -15.61 -11.00 -0.49
C LEU A 287 -16.08 -10.22 0.76
N LYS A 288 -15.29 -10.26 1.84
CA LYS A 288 -15.55 -9.43 3.02
C LYS A 288 -15.12 -7.99 2.76
N GLU A 289 -15.81 -7.06 3.39
CA GLU A 289 -15.40 -5.65 3.38
C GLU A 289 -14.06 -5.47 4.12
N PRO A 290 -13.12 -4.67 3.59
CA PRO A 290 -11.82 -4.42 4.24
C PRO A 290 -11.94 -3.94 5.69
N SER A 291 -12.97 -3.14 6.01
CA SER A 291 -13.24 -2.64 7.35
C SER A 291 -13.64 -3.73 8.34
N VAL A 292 -14.35 -4.75 7.87
CA VAL A 292 -14.73 -5.93 8.67
C VAL A 292 -13.49 -6.77 8.95
N VAL A 293 -12.68 -7.05 7.92
CA VAL A 293 -11.43 -7.82 8.07
C VAL A 293 -10.47 -7.12 9.03
N ALA A 294 -10.32 -5.81 8.91
CA ALA A 294 -9.52 -4.99 9.81
C ALA A 294 -10.00 -5.12 11.26
N LYS A 295 -11.31 -4.99 11.49
CA LYS A 295 -11.91 -5.10 12.83
C LYS A 295 -11.68 -6.47 13.45
N GLU A 296 -11.98 -7.54 12.71
CA GLU A 296 -11.80 -8.92 13.17
C GLU A 296 -10.34 -9.19 13.57
N TYR A 297 -9.38 -8.68 12.79
CA TYR A 297 -7.95 -8.78 13.11
C TYR A 297 -7.59 -8.04 14.40
N LEU A 298 -8.01 -6.77 14.53
CA LEU A 298 -7.70 -5.94 15.69
C LEU A 298 -8.31 -6.51 16.97
N GLU A 299 -9.56 -7.02 16.91
CA GLU A 299 -10.23 -7.68 18.05
C GLU A 299 -9.50 -8.97 18.45
N LYS A 300 -9.20 -9.84 17.48
CA LYS A 300 -8.48 -11.10 17.71
C LYS A 300 -7.12 -10.89 18.37
N HIS A 301 -6.43 -9.81 18.04
CA HIS A 301 -5.10 -9.49 18.56
C HIS A 301 -5.15 -8.46 19.72
N ARG A 302 -6.34 -8.14 20.25
CA ARG A 302 -6.56 -7.31 21.45
C ARG A 302 -6.01 -5.89 21.35
N TYR A 303 -6.02 -5.29 20.18
CA TYR A 303 -5.53 -3.94 19.98
C TYR A 303 -6.38 -2.87 20.66
N PHE A 304 -7.60 -3.19 21.04
CA PHE A 304 -8.53 -2.30 21.74
C PHE A 304 -8.46 -2.41 23.26
N GLU A 305 -7.68 -3.33 23.83
CA GLU A 305 -7.65 -3.61 25.27
C GLU A 305 -6.62 -2.78 26.04
N SER A 306 -5.91 -1.82 25.44
CA SER A 306 -4.85 -1.08 26.13
C SER A 306 -4.86 0.40 25.84
#